data_539dd1e0c7f2d2a9f8bd04d5546126a3
#
_entry.id   539dd1e0c7f2d2a9f8bd04d5546126a3
#
_cell.length_a   1.000
_cell.length_b   1.000
_cell.length_c   1.000
_cell.angle_alpha   90.00
_cell.angle_beta   90.00
_cell.angle_gamma   90.00
#
_symmetry.space_group_name_H-M   'P 1'
#
loop_
_entity.id
_entity.type
_entity.pdbx_description
1 polymer ?
#
loop_
_entity_poly.entity_id
_entity_poly.type
_entity_poly.pdbx_seq_one_letter_code
_entity_poly.pdbx_strand_id
1 'polypeptide(L)'
;SVGNRKEPNLEELSTLDLDLIIADTTRHSKIYEDLSKIAPTIVLDSIGSSYDEYIKNFETIAKIVGKEDKAKTKIEETEKLLSDVKAKAQEKLGDKKILTVSPKNDEYTAHTSTSFVGQVLEKAGFVNAIENNDKEVSLSLEQLVEINPDIMVYMREDIDKTIYKEWKDTELYKSLKA
;
A
#
# COMPACT_ATOMS: atom_id res chain seq x y z
N SER A 1 -26.72 7.98 -7.17
CA SER A 1 -25.35 7.50 -6.87
C SER A 1 -24.35 8.63 -7.05
N VAL A 2 -23.49 8.84 -6.09
CA VAL A 2 -22.44 9.89 -6.14
C VAL A 2 -21.30 9.59 -7.15
N GLY A 3 -21.50 8.65 -8.05
CA GLY A 3 -20.49 8.19 -9.01
C GLY A 3 -19.60 7.08 -8.44
N ASN A 4 -18.39 6.99 -8.98
CA ASN A 4 -17.36 6.07 -8.48
C ASN A 4 -16.16 6.86 -7.92
N ARG A 5 -15.25 6.16 -7.27
CA ARG A 5 -14.09 6.80 -6.61
C ARG A 5 -13.09 7.49 -7.55
N LYS A 6 -13.16 7.27 -8.88
CA LYS A 6 -12.30 7.95 -9.87
C LYS A 6 -13.02 9.12 -10.51
N GLU A 7 -14.33 8.98 -10.67
CA GLU A 7 -15.19 9.93 -11.37
C GLU A 7 -16.43 10.20 -10.50
N PRO A 8 -16.32 11.08 -9.49
CA PRO A 8 -17.46 11.48 -8.68
C PRO A 8 -18.45 12.29 -9.52
N ASN A 9 -19.74 12.13 -9.26
CA ASN A 9 -20.79 12.90 -9.90
C ASN A 9 -20.97 14.23 -9.11
N LEU A 10 -20.47 15.31 -9.66
CA LEU A 10 -20.52 16.63 -9.02
C LEU A 10 -21.94 17.17 -8.85
N GLU A 11 -22.84 16.89 -9.80
CA GLU A 11 -24.25 17.29 -9.67
C GLU A 11 -24.91 16.60 -8.47
N GLU A 12 -24.74 15.30 -8.36
CA GLU A 12 -25.26 14.53 -7.22
C GLU A 12 -24.64 15.00 -5.89
N LEU A 13 -23.31 15.26 -5.88
CA LEU A 13 -22.64 15.78 -4.69
C LEU A 13 -23.20 17.14 -4.27
N SER A 14 -23.49 18.04 -5.22
CA SER A 14 -24.05 19.37 -4.94
C SER A 14 -25.47 19.34 -4.36
N THR A 15 -26.19 18.24 -4.51
CA THR A 15 -27.54 18.07 -3.89
C THR A 15 -27.48 17.57 -2.46
N LEU A 16 -26.28 17.19 -1.98
CA LEU A 16 -26.07 16.73 -0.61
C LEU A 16 -25.69 17.90 0.29
N ASP A 17 -26.19 17.90 1.50
CA ASP A 17 -25.79 18.87 2.53
C ASP A 17 -24.51 18.35 3.19
N LEU A 18 -23.37 18.71 2.60
CA LEU A 18 -22.06 18.19 3.00
C LEU A 18 -21.31 19.22 3.85
N ASP A 19 -20.89 18.81 5.04
CA ASP A 19 -20.00 19.60 5.92
C ASP A 19 -18.55 19.58 5.45
N LEU A 20 -18.11 18.48 4.82
CA LEU A 20 -16.73 18.27 4.40
C LEU A 20 -16.64 17.25 3.25
N ILE A 21 -15.72 17.51 2.33
CA ILE A 21 -15.27 16.55 1.32
C ILE A 21 -13.83 16.14 1.61
N ILE A 22 -13.58 14.83 1.67
CA ILE A 22 -12.21 14.27 1.72
C ILE A 22 -11.91 13.67 0.35
N ALA A 23 -10.94 14.23 -0.33
CA ALA A 23 -10.53 13.88 -1.67
C ALA A 23 -9.13 13.25 -1.69
N ASP A 24 -8.81 12.56 -2.77
CA ASP A 24 -7.49 11.95 -2.99
C ASP A 24 -6.67 12.80 -3.96
N THR A 25 -5.39 13.04 -3.63
CA THR A 25 -4.48 13.85 -4.43
C THR A 25 -4.34 13.35 -5.87
N THR A 26 -4.15 12.05 -6.04
CA THR A 26 -3.92 11.46 -7.37
C THR A 26 -5.18 11.47 -8.24
N ARG A 27 -6.35 11.22 -7.64
CA ARG A 27 -7.61 11.08 -8.39
C ARG A 27 -8.35 12.39 -8.61
N HIS A 28 -8.31 13.29 -7.63
CA HIS A 28 -9.27 14.39 -7.55
C HIS A 28 -8.62 15.78 -7.65
N SER A 29 -7.29 15.88 -7.80
CA SER A 29 -6.62 17.19 -7.90
C SER A 29 -7.14 18.05 -9.06
N LYS A 30 -7.53 17.43 -10.18
CA LYS A 30 -8.05 18.16 -11.36
C LYS A 30 -9.45 18.74 -11.13
N ILE A 31 -10.21 18.22 -10.19
CA ILE A 31 -11.58 18.66 -9.88
C ILE A 31 -11.67 19.30 -8.49
N TYR A 32 -10.53 19.59 -7.86
CA TYR A 32 -10.47 20.16 -6.51
C TYR A 32 -11.27 21.46 -6.39
N GLU A 33 -11.13 22.37 -7.38
CA GLU A 33 -11.84 23.65 -7.37
C GLU A 33 -13.35 23.46 -7.43
N ASP A 34 -13.83 22.47 -8.20
CA ASP A 34 -15.27 22.19 -8.30
C ASP A 34 -15.80 21.53 -7.03
N LEU A 35 -15.05 20.62 -6.42
CA LEU A 35 -15.39 20.05 -5.11
C LEU A 35 -15.44 21.13 -4.04
N SER A 36 -14.50 22.06 -4.05
CA SER A 36 -14.42 23.18 -3.08
C SER A 36 -15.55 24.19 -3.18
N LYS A 37 -16.25 24.25 -4.33
CA LYS A 37 -17.48 25.05 -4.49
C LYS A 37 -18.69 24.38 -3.83
N ILE A 38 -18.66 23.05 -3.67
CA ILE A 38 -19.75 22.28 -3.08
C ILE A 38 -19.65 22.32 -1.55
N ALA A 39 -18.48 22.02 -0.98
CA ALA A 39 -18.24 22.03 0.45
C ALA A 39 -16.73 22.23 0.73
N PRO A 40 -16.35 22.59 1.97
CA PRO A 40 -14.96 22.58 2.40
C PRO A 40 -14.27 21.27 2.01
N THR A 41 -13.15 21.34 1.29
CA THR A 41 -12.50 20.15 0.73
C THR A 41 -11.06 20.06 1.19
N ILE A 42 -10.68 18.92 1.73
CA ILE A 42 -9.29 18.55 1.99
C ILE A 42 -8.83 17.48 1.03
N VAL A 43 -7.55 17.49 0.69
CA VAL A 43 -6.95 16.52 -0.22
C VAL A 43 -5.85 15.77 0.52
N LEU A 44 -5.92 14.44 0.52
CA LEU A 44 -4.96 13.56 1.16
C LEU A 44 -4.39 12.60 0.11
N ASP A 45 -3.11 12.28 0.21
CA ASP A 45 -2.53 11.21 -0.60
C ASP A 45 -2.89 9.85 0.02
N SER A 46 -3.71 9.07 -0.65
CA SER A 46 -4.12 7.75 -0.18
C SER A 46 -3.59 6.60 -1.05
N ILE A 47 -3.24 6.87 -2.30
CA ILE A 47 -2.83 5.81 -3.24
C ILE A 47 -1.36 5.47 -3.10
N GLY A 48 -0.54 6.51 -3.01
CA GLY A 48 0.91 6.38 -2.90
C GLY A 48 1.43 6.44 -1.46
N SER A 49 0.56 6.47 -0.45
CA SER A 49 0.98 6.60 0.95
C SER A 49 1.85 5.43 1.41
N SER A 50 2.93 5.74 2.10
CA SER A 50 3.61 4.82 2.99
C SER A 50 2.75 4.57 4.25
N TYR A 51 3.13 3.61 5.10
CA TYR A 51 2.42 3.39 6.36
C TYR A 51 2.45 4.63 7.27
N ASP A 52 3.59 5.30 7.36
CA ASP A 52 3.71 6.49 8.22
C ASP A 52 2.86 7.66 7.69
N GLU A 53 2.78 7.84 6.37
CA GLU A 53 1.88 8.83 5.74
C GLU A 53 0.40 8.47 5.96
N TYR A 54 0.06 7.19 5.89
CA TYR A 54 -1.29 6.69 6.20
C TYR A 54 -1.68 7.02 7.65
N ILE A 55 -0.79 6.82 8.62
CA ILE A 55 -1.05 7.18 10.02
C ILE A 55 -1.28 8.69 10.16
N LYS A 56 -0.48 9.54 9.52
CA LYS A 56 -0.68 11.00 9.51
C LYS A 56 -2.02 11.41 8.90
N ASN A 57 -2.43 10.77 7.80
CA ASN A 57 -3.74 10.99 7.18
C ASN A 57 -4.86 10.59 8.14
N PHE A 58 -4.72 9.46 8.83
CA PHE A 58 -5.70 8.99 9.81
C PHE A 58 -5.84 9.94 10.99
N GLU A 59 -4.73 10.44 11.55
CA GLU A 59 -4.72 11.46 12.61
C GLU A 59 -5.35 12.78 12.14
N THR A 60 -5.06 13.20 10.91
CA THR A 60 -5.64 14.41 10.30
C THR A 60 -7.15 14.30 10.20
N ILE A 61 -7.67 13.18 9.70
CA ILE A 61 -9.10 12.92 9.61
C ILE A 61 -9.72 12.90 11.02
N ALA A 62 -9.08 12.22 11.96
CA ALA A 62 -9.56 12.13 13.35
C ALA A 62 -9.69 13.51 14.01
N LYS A 63 -8.72 14.39 13.78
CA LYS A 63 -8.75 15.77 14.28
C LYS A 63 -9.91 16.56 13.68
N ILE A 64 -10.16 16.43 12.39
CA ILE A 64 -11.25 17.13 11.70
C ILE A 64 -12.61 16.70 12.24
N VAL A 65 -12.79 15.41 12.55
CA VAL A 65 -14.07 14.88 13.05
C VAL A 65 -14.14 14.81 14.60
N GLY A 66 -13.17 15.37 15.32
CA GLY A 66 -13.13 15.40 16.79
C GLY A 66 -13.06 14.00 17.41
N LYS A 67 -12.21 13.12 16.87
CA LYS A 67 -12.07 11.72 17.32
C LYS A 67 -10.60 11.34 17.59
N GLU A 68 -9.78 12.30 18.01
CA GLU A 68 -8.34 12.13 18.24
C GLU A 68 -8.03 10.99 19.22
N ASP A 69 -8.76 10.93 20.34
CA ASP A 69 -8.53 9.89 21.35
C ASP A 69 -8.82 8.48 20.81
N LYS A 70 -9.87 8.36 19.97
CA LYS A 70 -10.17 7.07 19.32
C LYS A 70 -9.09 6.67 18.31
N ALA A 71 -8.59 7.64 17.55
CA ALA A 71 -7.51 7.40 16.61
C ALA A 71 -6.24 6.97 17.33
N LYS A 72 -5.84 7.67 18.38
CA LYS A 72 -4.69 7.32 19.22
C LYS A 72 -4.81 5.89 19.76
N THR A 73 -5.94 5.52 20.34
CA THR A 73 -6.18 4.15 20.83
C THR A 73 -6.00 3.12 19.71
N LYS A 74 -6.53 3.40 18.51
CA LYS A 74 -6.40 2.47 17.37
C LYS A 74 -4.97 2.33 16.85
N ILE A 75 -4.22 3.41 16.84
CA ILE A 75 -2.80 3.39 16.48
C ILE A 75 -2.02 2.56 17.48
N GLU A 76 -2.21 2.80 18.80
CA GLU A 76 -1.54 2.05 19.86
C GLU A 76 -1.87 0.54 19.81
N GLU A 77 -3.14 0.17 19.58
CA GLU A 77 -3.56 -1.22 19.39
C GLU A 77 -2.86 -1.88 18.18
N THR A 78 -2.73 -1.14 17.08
CA THR A 78 -2.06 -1.63 15.85
C THR A 78 -0.56 -1.79 16.06
N GLU A 79 0.10 -0.81 16.69
CA GLU A 79 1.53 -0.88 16.98
C GLU A 79 1.86 -2.03 17.94
N LYS A 80 0.99 -2.25 18.95
CA LYS A 80 1.13 -3.41 19.83
C LYS A 80 1.02 -4.72 19.05
N LEU A 81 0.04 -4.84 18.16
CA LEU A 81 -0.12 -6.04 17.32
C LEU A 81 1.11 -6.29 16.45
N LEU A 82 1.65 -5.24 15.82
CA LEU A 82 2.87 -5.34 15.02
C LEU A 82 4.06 -5.77 15.89
N SER A 83 4.19 -5.25 17.11
CA SER A 83 5.23 -5.65 18.05
C SER A 83 5.11 -7.12 18.47
N ASP A 84 3.88 -7.60 18.73
CA ASP A 84 3.62 -9.00 19.07
C ASP A 84 3.95 -9.96 17.90
N VAL A 85 3.67 -9.53 16.66
CA VAL A 85 4.04 -10.26 15.44
C VAL A 85 5.55 -10.25 15.26
N LYS A 86 6.21 -9.11 15.51
CA LYS A 86 7.67 -8.96 15.38
C LYS A 86 8.43 -9.99 16.21
N ALA A 87 8.04 -10.18 17.46
CA ALA A 87 8.69 -11.18 18.33
C ALA A 87 8.59 -12.60 17.74
N LYS A 88 7.42 -12.97 17.21
CA LYS A 88 7.20 -14.28 16.56
C LYS A 88 7.92 -14.42 15.23
N ALA A 89 7.96 -13.35 14.45
CA ALA A 89 8.63 -13.34 13.14
C ALA A 89 10.14 -13.53 13.32
N GLN A 90 10.76 -12.82 14.25
CA GLN A 90 12.19 -12.96 14.55
C GLN A 90 12.54 -14.36 15.05
N GLU A 91 11.70 -14.95 15.91
CA GLU A 91 11.90 -16.34 16.40
C GLU A 91 11.86 -17.36 15.26
N LYS A 92 10.90 -17.22 14.32
CA LYS A 92 10.65 -18.24 13.30
C LYS A 92 11.42 -18.06 12.00
N LEU A 93 11.67 -16.83 11.61
CA LEU A 93 12.20 -16.50 10.29
C LEU A 93 13.62 -15.89 10.35
N GLY A 94 13.99 -15.28 11.49
CA GLY A 94 15.29 -14.62 11.63
C GLY A 94 15.48 -13.53 10.55
N ASP A 95 16.63 -13.56 9.87
CA ASP A 95 17.00 -12.57 8.85
C ASP A 95 16.55 -12.95 7.42
N LYS A 96 15.56 -13.83 7.28
CA LYS A 96 15.04 -14.22 5.98
C LYS A 96 14.47 -13.02 5.23
N LYS A 97 14.91 -12.87 3.98
CA LYS A 97 14.47 -11.78 3.11
C LYS A 97 13.13 -12.11 2.46
N ILE A 98 12.16 -11.21 2.62
CA ILE A 98 10.83 -11.32 2.05
C ILE A 98 10.71 -10.33 0.89
N LEU A 99 10.22 -10.80 -0.24
CA LEU A 99 9.87 -9.98 -1.38
C LEU A 99 8.35 -10.02 -1.60
N THR A 100 7.71 -8.86 -1.49
CA THR A 100 6.30 -8.71 -1.83
C THR A 100 6.16 -8.18 -3.24
N VAL A 101 5.40 -8.91 -4.07
CA VAL A 101 5.26 -8.60 -5.50
C VAL A 101 3.81 -8.60 -5.97
N SER A 102 3.54 -7.74 -6.93
CA SER A 102 2.31 -7.73 -7.73
C SER A 102 2.68 -8.07 -9.19
N PRO A 103 2.52 -9.33 -9.62
CA PRO A 103 2.74 -9.70 -11.01
C PRO A 103 1.80 -8.95 -11.94
N LYS A 104 2.33 -8.39 -13.04
CA LYS A 104 1.59 -7.74 -14.12
C LYS A 104 1.67 -8.60 -15.39
N ASN A 105 1.34 -8.02 -16.54
CA ASN A 105 1.32 -8.75 -17.80
C ASN A 105 2.73 -9.04 -18.35
N ASP A 106 3.71 -8.23 -18.00
CA ASP A 106 5.05 -8.18 -18.58
C ASP A 106 6.19 -8.12 -17.56
N GLU A 107 5.87 -7.84 -16.29
CA GLU A 107 6.85 -7.64 -15.22
C GLU A 107 6.26 -7.96 -13.83
N TYR A 108 7.10 -7.99 -12.82
CA TYR A 108 6.65 -7.91 -11.44
C TYR A 108 6.87 -6.49 -10.91
N THR A 109 5.84 -5.92 -10.29
CA THR A 109 6.01 -4.75 -9.42
C THR A 109 6.35 -5.24 -8.03
N ALA A 110 7.54 -4.91 -7.55
CA ALA A 110 7.98 -5.23 -6.20
C ALA A 110 7.77 -4.04 -5.25
N HIS A 111 7.33 -4.33 -4.03
CA HIS A 111 7.13 -3.34 -2.98
C HIS A 111 8.39 -3.25 -2.12
N THR A 112 9.00 -2.07 -2.09
CA THR A 112 10.25 -1.81 -1.38
C THR A 112 10.02 -1.50 0.11
N SER A 113 11.09 -1.33 0.88
CA SER A 113 11.06 -0.93 2.29
C SER A 113 10.33 0.41 2.55
N THR A 114 10.24 1.29 1.56
CA THR A 114 9.57 2.60 1.69
C THR A 114 8.09 2.58 1.29
N SER A 115 7.59 1.48 0.74
CA SER A 115 6.17 1.29 0.42
C SER A 115 5.32 1.07 1.68
N PHE A 116 4.00 1.23 1.57
CA PHE A 116 3.07 0.88 2.66
C PHE A 116 3.29 -0.56 3.17
N VAL A 117 3.29 -1.52 2.25
CA VAL A 117 3.47 -2.94 2.58
C VAL A 117 4.84 -3.20 3.15
N GLY A 118 5.90 -2.62 2.56
CA GLY A 118 7.26 -2.75 3.05
C GLY A 118 7.42 -2.25 4.48
N GLN A 119 6.91 -1.06 4.79
CA GLN A 119 6.97 -0.52 6.15
C GLN A 119 6.17 -1.36 7.16
N VAL A 120 4.99 -1.86 6.78
CA VAL A 120 4.21 -2.77 7.64
C VAL A 120 4.98 -4.05 7.94
N LEU A 121 5.60 -4.66 6.93
CA LEU A 121 6.41 -5.87 7.10
C LEU A 121 7.63 -5.62 7.98
N GLU A 122 8.34 -4.52 7.80
CA GLU A 122 9.50 -4.18 8.63
C GLU A 122 9.10 -3.90 10.09
N LYS A 123 8.01 -3.17 10.31
CA LYS A 123 7.46 -2.97 11.66
C LYS A 123 7.04 -4.28 12.31
N ALA A 124 6.58 -5.25 11.51
CA ALA A 124 6.26 -6.61 11.92
C ALA A 124 7.51 -7.53 12.05
N GLY A 125 8.72 -7.00 11.84
CA GLY A 125 9.98 -7.71 12.07
C GLY A 125 10.49 -8.54 10.90
N PHE A 126 9.95 -8.35 9.71
CA PHE A 126 10.45 -8.97 8.50
C PHE A 126 11.54 -8.11 7.84
N VAL A 127 12.44 -8.76 7.12
CA VAL A 127 13.48 -8.06 6.33
C VAL A 127 12.98 -7.96 4.89
N ASN A 128 12.80 -6.72 4.38
CA ASN A 128 12.47 -6.53 2.97
C ASN A 128 13.66 -6.90 2.09
N ALA A 129 13.42 -7.61 0.99
CA ALA A 129 14.48 -8.00 0.06
C ALA A 129 15.02 -6.82 -0.77
N ILE A 130 14.26 -5.71 -0.86
CA ILE A 130 14.63 -4.52 -1.62
C ILE A 130 14.56 -3.27 -0.72
N GLU A 131 15.73 -2.68 -0.48
CA GLU A 131 15.85 -1.34 0.09
C GLU A 131 15.97 -0.34 -1.06
N ASN A 132 15.01 0.58 -1.18
CA ASN A 132 14.98 1.59 -2.23
C ASN A 132 14.22 2.83 -1.74
N ASN A 133 14.52 4.00 -2.31
CA ASN A 133 13.79 5.24 -2.05
C ASN A 133 12.45 5.31 -2.80
N ASP A 134 12.32 4.59 -3.92
CA ASP A 134 11.06 4.44 -4.62
C ASP A 134 10.20 3.39 -3.92
N LYS A 135 8.93 3.67 -3.72
CA LYS A 135 7.99 2.78 -3.02
C LYS A 135 7.74 1.47 -3.76
N GLU A 136 7.86 1.50 -5.08
CA GLU A 136 7.70 0.35 -5.96
C GLU A 136 8.75 0.36 -7.05
N VAL A 137 9.22 -0.82 -7.44
CA VAL A 137 10.15 -1.01 -8.55
C VAL A 137 9.66 -2.14 -9.45
N SER A 138 9.89 -1.97 -10.77
CA SER A 138 9.64 -3.04 -11.75
C SER A 138 10.80 -4.02 -11.76
N LEU A 139 10.51 -5.31 -11.79
CA LEU A 139 11.50 -6.37 -11.85
C LEU A 139 11.31 -7.24 -13.09
N SER A 140 12.39 -7.44 -13.85
CA SER A 140 12.51 -8.53 -14.80
C SER A 140 12.76 -9.86 -14.08
N LEU A 141 12.67 -10.97 -14.81
CA LEU A 141 12.96 -12.28 -14.24
C LEU A 141 14.42 -12.38 -13.76
N GLU A 142 15.37 -11.83 -14.53
CA GLU A 142 16.79 -11.83 -14.20
C GLU A 142 17.06 -11.06 -12.89
N GLN A 143 16.45 -9.88 -12.75
CA GLN A 143 16.55 -9.08 -11.52
C GLN A 143 15.93 -9.79 -10.32
N LEU A 144 14.79 -10.47 -10.51
CA LEU A 144 14.17 -11.28 -9.48
C LEU A 144 15.10 -12.40 -9.00
N VAL A 145 15.76 -13.08 -9.91
CA VAL A 145 16.71 -14.16 -9.60
C VAL A 145 17.98 -13.63 -8.95
N GLU A 146 18.44 -12.44 -9.33
CA GLU A 146 19.59 -11.78 -8.68
C GLU A 146 19.27 -11.43 -7.21
N ILE A 147 18.06 -10.91 -6.94
CA ILE A 147 17.58 -10.63 -5.56
C ILE A 147 17.48 -11.93 -4.76
N ASN A 148 16.97 -12.99 -5.37
CA ASN A 148 16.84 -14.33 -4.80
C ASN A 148 16.30 -14.34 -3.36
N PRO A 149 15.06 -13.87 -3.13
CA PRO A 149 14.48 -13.78 -1.80
C PRO A 149 14.28 -15.17 -1.18
N ASP A 150 14.22 -15.24 0.14
CA ASP A 150 13.91 -16.50 0.85
C ASP A 150 12.40 -16.80 0.86
N ILE A 151 11.56 -15.77 0.74
CA ILE A 151 10.10 -15.88 0.72
C ILE A 151 9.55 -14.87 -0.29
N MET A 152 8.60 -15.32 -1.10
CA MET A 152 7.82 -14.43 -1.99
C MET A 152 6.37 -14.36 -1.55
N VAL A 153 5.84 -13.13 -1.49
CA VAL A 153 4.43 -12.86 -1.18
C VAL A 153 3.77 -12.21 -2.38
N TYR A 154 2.78 -12.87 -2.96
CA TYR A 154 2.01 -12.35 -4.09
C TYR A 154 0.80 -11.58 -3.62
N MET A 155 0.65 -10.33 -4.09
CA MET A 155 -0.48 -9.46 -3.76
C MET A 155 -1.63 -9.56 -4.79
N ARG A 156 -1.82 -10.73 -5.38
CA ARG A 156 -2.89 -11.01 -6.34
C ARG A 156 -3.41 -12.42 -6.18
N GLU A 157 -4.70 -12.61 -6.39
CA GLU A 157 -5.35 -13.93 -6.43
C GLU A 157 -5.22 -14.60 -7.81
N ASP A 158 -5.22 -13.79 -8.89
CA ASP A 158 -5.25 -14.28 -10.29
C ASP A 158 -3.86 -14.25 -10.96
N ILE A 159 -2.82 -14.71 -10.25
CA ILE A 159 -1.42 -14.66 -10.72
C ILE A 159 -1.22 -15.43 -12.04
N ASP A 160 -1.96 -16.49 -12.28
CA ASP A 160 -1.91 -17.25 -13.53
C ASP A 160 -2.40 -16.49 -14.77
N LYS A 161 -2.97 -15.29 -14.60
CA LYS A 161 -3.33 -14.36 -15.69
C LYS A 161 -2.28 -13.31 -15.96
N THR A 162 -1.10 -13.44 -15.39
CA THR A 162 0.00 -12.48 -15.45
C THR A 162 1.24 -13.14 -16.06
N ILE A 163 2.34 -12.39 -16.14
CA ILE A 163 3.65 -12.92 -16.58
C ILE A 163 4.14 -14.09 -15.72
N TYR A 164 3.62 -14.28 -14.50
CA TYR A 164 3.91 -15.44 -13.66
C TYR A 164 3.69 -16.76 -14.42
N LYS A 165 2.61 -16.85 -15.23
CA LYS A 165 2.30 -18.04 -16.02
C LYS A 165 3.44 -18.43 -17.00
N GLU A 166 4.13 -17.42 -17.54
CA GLU A 166 5.26 -17.63 -18.45
C GLU A 166 6.55 -17.94 -17.69
N TRP A 167 6.77 -17.28 -16.55
CA TRP A 167 8.01 -17.39 -15.78
C TRP A 167 8.12 -18.67 -14.96
N LYS A 168 7.03 -19.11 -14.32
CA LYS A 168 7.02 -20.22 -13.34
C LYS A 168 7.61 -21.54 -13.82
N ASP A 169 7.54 -21.81 -15.14
CA ASP A 169 8.02 -23.04 -15.75
C ASP A 169 9.44 -22.93 -16.31
N THR A 170 10.05 -21.75 -16.30
CA THR A 170 11.43 -21.55 -16.77
C THR A 170 12.43 -22.08 -15.75
N GLU A 171 13.59 -22.57 -16.23
CA GLU A 171 14.67 -23.04 -15.35
C GLU A 171 15.21 -21.90 -14.48
N LEU A 172 15.19 -20.67 -15.01
CA LEU A 172 15.64 -19.49 -14.30
C LEU A 172 14.73 -19.20 -13.08
N TYR A 173 13.41 -19.25 -13.25
CA TYR A 173 12.46 -19.07 -12.15
C TYR A 173 12.56 -20.19 -11.10
N LYS A 174 12.71 -21.43 -11.54
CA LYS A 174 12.86 -22.61 -10.67
C LYS A 174 14.16 -22.59 -9.86
N SER A 175 15.13 -21.76 -10.21
CA SER A 175 16.37 -21.58 -9.45
C SER A 175 16.20 -20.71 -8.20
N LEU A 176 15.06 -20.01 -8.02
CA LEU A 176 14.78 -19.22 -6.85
C LEU A 176 14.69 -20.10 -5.59
N LYS A 177 15.08 -19.54 -4.44
CA LYS A 177 14.95 -20.21 -3.14
C LYS A 177 13.51 -20.20 -2.62
N ALA A 178 12.73 -19.15 -3.00
CA ALA A 178 11.37 -18.91 -2.54
C ALA A 178 10.34 -19.83 -3.19
#